data_63bf5ee337e2b90d2f6c2f1bcb2d5d61
#
_entry.id   63bf5ee337e2b90d2f6c2f1bcb2d5d61
#
_cell.length_a   1.000
_cell.length_b   1.000
_cell.length_c   1.000
_cell.angle_alpha   90.00
_cell.angle_beta   90.00
_cell.angle_gamma   90.00
#
_symmetry.space_group_name_H-M   'P 1'
#
loop_
_entity.id
_entity.type
_entity.pdbx_description
1 polymer ?
#
loop_
_entity_poly.entity_id
_entity_poly.type
_entity_poly.pdbx_seq_one_letter_code
_entity_poly.pdbx_strand_id
1 'polypeptide(L)'
;RQVTKEHKKAAGRLKTVLATYNEAEDLINIGAYKSGSNRNIDYAIYKIDAVNRFLMQQTDEKFSFEEELQELIELFADYDDFETGKLKLGGPLSGQRR
;
A
#
# COMPACT_ATOMS: atom_id res chain seq x y z
N ARG A 1 -17.49 10.14 -15.97
CA ARG A 1 -17.17 8.73 -15.85
C ARG A 1 -17.39 8.23 -14.45
N GLN A 2 -18.05 7.10 -14.34
CA GLN A 2 -18.38 6.56 -13.02
C GLN A 2 -17.23 5.78 -12.43
N VAL A 3 -17.12 5.88 -11.13
CA VAL A 3 -16.13 5.13 -10.36
C VAL A 3 -16.84 3.98 -9.67
N THR A 4 -16.36 2.77 -9.88
CA THR A 4 -16.99 1.60 -9.28
C THR A 4 -16.70 1.55 -7.77
N LYS A 5 -17.41 0.65 -7.09
CA LYS A 5 -17.17 0.45 -5.66
C LYS A 5 -15.75 -0.01 -5.40
N GLU A 6 -15.23 -0.88 -6.26
CA GLU A 6 -13.86 -1.34 -6.11
C GLU A 6 -12.88 -0.20 -6.19
N HIS A 7 -13.11 0.74 -7.10
CA HIS A 7 -12.24 1.90 -7.22
C HIS A 7 -12.28 2.75 -5.97
N LYS A 8 -13.47 2.96 -5.43
CA LYS A 8 -13.61 3.77 -4.22
C LYS A 8 -12.92 3.11 -3.04
N LYS A 9 -13.07 1.80 -2.91
CA LYS A 9 -12.41 1.07 -1.84
C LYS A 9 -10.89 1.17 -1.95
N ALA A 10 -10.39 0.99 -3.17
CA ALA A 10 -8.94 1.04 -3.38
C ALA A 10 -8.41 2.44 -3.08
N ALA A 11 -9.15 3.47 -3.49
CA ALA A 11 -8.74 4.84 -3.20
C ALA A 11 -8.71 5.11 -1.70
N GLY A 12 -9.69 4.57 -0.97
CA GLY A 12 -9.72 4.70 0.48
C GLY A 12 -8.55 4.00 1.13
N ARG A 13 -8.21 2.82 0.61
CA ARG A 13 -7.06 2.08 1.13
C ARG A 13 -5.76 2.82 0.85
N LEU A 14 -5.65 3.43 -0.31
CA LEU A 14 -4.48 4.25 -0.62
C LEU A 14 -4.31 5.37 0.39
N LYS A 15 -5.39 6.07 0.69
CA LYS A 15 -5.33 7.16 1.67
C LYS A 15 -4.95 6.63 3.05
N THR A 16 -5.51 5.49 3.42
CA THR A 16 -5.21 4.89 4.72
C THR A 16 -3.74 4.51 4.82
N VAL A 17 -3.20 3.88 3.78
CA VAL A 17 -1.79 3.50 3.77
C VAL A 17 -0.89 4.73 3.89
N LEU A 18 -1.20 5.77 3.13
CA LEU A 18 -0.40 6.99 3.18
C LEU A 18 -0.45 7.63 4.57
N ALA A 19 -1.65 7.72 5.14
CA ALA A 19 -1.79 8.33 6.46
C ALA A 19 -1.09 7.50 7.53
N THR A 20 -1.25 6.19 7.46
CA THR A 20 -0.62 5.31 8.43
C THR A 20 0.90 5.40 8.34
N TYR A 21 1.42 5.40 7.13
CA TYR A 21 2.86 5.51 6.96
C TYR A 21 3.37 6.86 7.47
N ASN A 22 2.64 7.95 7.17
CA ASN A 22 3.05 9.26 7.62
C ASN A 22 3.08 9.35 9.14
N GLU A 23 2.11 8.73 9.80
CA GLU A 23 2.07 8.74 11.26
C GLU A 23 3.26 8.00 11.87
N ALA A 24 3.70 6.96 11.19
CA ALA A 24 4.77 6.13 11.70
C ALA A 24 6.15 6.55 11.17
N GLU A 25 6.17 7.51 10.28
CA GLU A 25 7.39 7.84 9.54
C GLU A 25 8.55 8.20 10.46
N ASP A 26 8.28 8.98 11.50
CA ASP A 26 9.35 9.38 12.41
C ASP A 26 9.95 8.15 13.11
N LEU A 27 9.09 7.24 13.56
CA LEU A 27 9.56 6.02 14.20
C LEU A 27 10.37 5.16 13.23
N ILE A 28 9.92 5.10 11.99
CA ILE A 28 10.59 4.30 10.97
C ILE A 28 11.96 4.90 10.67
N ASN A 29 12.01 6.22 10.52
CA ASN A 29 13.25 6.89 10.12
C ASN A 29 14.33 6.78 11.19
N ILE A 30 13.95 6.82 12.45
CA ILE A 30 14.95 6.70 13.52
C ILE A 30 15.21 5.24 13.92
N GLY A 31 14.55 4.30 13.20
CA GLY A 31 14.79 2.90 13.47
C GLY A 31 14.14 2.38 14.74
N ALA A 32 13.18 3.11 15.29
CA ALA A 32 12.52 2.73 16.53
C ALA A 32 11.31 1.83 16.34
N TYR A 33 10.82 1.72 15.11
CA TYR A 33 9.66 0.89 14.86
C TYR A 33 10.04 -0.58 14.78
N LYS A 34 9.30 -1.42 15.48
CA LYS A 34 9.53 -2.87 15.45
C LYS A 34 8.50 -3.54 14.57
N SER A 35 8.98 -4.30 13.58
CA SER A 35 8.09 -5.07 12.73
C SER A 35 7.24 -6.01 13.57
N GLY A 36 5.97 -6.08 13.20
CA GLY A 36 5.04 -6.95 13.89
C GLY A 36 4.32 -6.31 15.06
N SER A 37 4.71 -5.10 15.46
CA SER A 37 4.04 -4.46 16.60
C SER A 37 2.71 -3.84 16.21
N ASN A 38 2.53 -3.51 14.92
CA ASN A 38 1.27 -2.94 14.46
C ASN A 38 1.03 -3.38 13.02
N ARG A 39 0.00 -4.19 12.81
CA ARG A 39 -0.26 -4.76 11.49
C ARG A 39 -0.51 -3.70 10.44
N ASN A 40 -1.21 -2.64 10.81
CA ASN A 40 -1.50 -1.58 9.85
C ASN A 40 -0.24 -0.88 9.38
N ILE A 41 0.67 -0.63 10.31
CA ILE A 41 1.95 0.00 9.96
C ILE A 41 2.79 -0.96 9.14
N ASP A 42 2.79 -2.24 9.50
CA ASP A 42 3.52 -3.24 8.71
C ASP A 42 3.03 -3.27 7.27
N TYR A 43 1.71 -3.23 7.09
CA TYR A 43 1.15 -3.24 5.76
C TYR A 43 1.52 -1.97 4.99
N ALA A 44 1.50 -0.83 5.69
CA ALA A 44 1.87 0.43 5.06
C ALA A 44 3.32 0.40 4.59
N ILE A 45 4.22 -0.11 5.42
CA ILE A 45 5.62 -0.24 5.03
C ILE A 45 5.76 -1.17 3.84
N TYR A 46 5.03 -2.27 3.87
CA TYR A 46 5.05 -3.24 2.78
C TYR A 46 4.59 -2.62 1.46
N LYS A 47 3.59 -1.73 1.52
CA LYS A 47 2.98 -1.17 0.31
C LYS A 47 3.59 0.15 -0.14
N ILE A 48 4.35 0.83 0.71
CA ILE A 48 4.70 2.21 0.41
C ILE A 48 5.49 2.37 -0.90
N ASP A 49 6.37 1.43 -1.20
CA ASP A 49 7.14 1.54 -2.44
C ASP A 49 6.24 1.41 -3.65
N ALA A 50 5.30 0.46 -3.60
CA ALA A 50 4.35 0.28 -4.71
C ALA A 50 3.43 1.48 -4.83
N VAL A 51 3.01 2.03 -3.68
CA VAL A 51 2.17 3.23 -3.68
C VAL A 51 2.90 4.40 -4.32
N ASN A 52 4.16 4.59 -3.95
CA ASN A 52 4.93 5.68 -4.52
C ASN A 52 5.10 5.52 -6.02
N ARG A 53 5.33 4.30 -6.49
CA ARG A 53 5.43 4.08 -7.93
C ARG A 53 4.11 4.38 -8.63
N PHE A 54 3.00 3.98 -7.99
CA PHE A 54 1.69 4.28 -8.56
C PHE A 54 1.48 5.78 -8.68
N LEU A 55 1.82 6.52 -7.63
CA LEU A 55 1.64 7.97 -7.64
C LEU A 55 2.52 8.63 -8.71
N MET A 56 3.71 8.11 -8.90
CA MET A 56 4.57 8.65 -9.95
C MET A 56 3.99 8.39 -11.34
N GLN A 57 3.36 7.24 -11.52
CA GLN A 57 2.75 6.92 -12.81
C GLN A 57 1.59 7.85 -13.13
N GLN A 58 0.91 8.35 -12.12
CA GLN A 58 -0.22 9.24 -12.34
C GLN A 58 0.19 10.55 -13.00
N THR A 59 1.44 10.92 -12.88
CA THR A 59 1.91 12.14 -13.53
C THR A 59 2.28 11.91 -14.99
N ASP A 60 2.24 10.66 -15.44
CA ASP A 60 2.62 10.33 -16.80
C ASP A 60 1.37 10.36 -17.69
N GLU A 61 1.38 11.22 -18.68
CA GLU A 61 0.23 11.39 -19.56
C GLU A 61 -0.02 10.19 -20.45
N LYS A 62 0.90 9.26 -20.46
CA LYS A 62 0.73 8.05 -21.28
C LYS A 62 -0.35 7.13 -20.74
N PHE A 63 -0.69 7.26 -19.47
CA PHE A 63 -1.68 6.37 -18.87
C PHE A 63 -3.07 6.97 -18.95
N SER A 64 -4.03 6.17 -19.36
CA SER A 64 -5.42 6.60 -19.37
C SER A 64 -6.00 6.54 -17.95
N PHE A 65 -7.13 7.23 -17.79
CA PHE A 65 -7.84 7.19 -16.52
C PHE A 65 -8.19 5.76 -16.12
N GLU A 66 -8.62 4.97 -17.09
CA GLU A 66 -9.02 3.59 -16.79
C GLU A 66 -7.83 2.73 -16.42
N GLU A 67 -6.70 2.95 -17.03
CA GLU A 67 -5.49 2.21 -16.67
C GLU A 67 -5.06 2.53 -15.25
N GLU A 68 -5.17 3.81 -14.87
CA GLU A 68 -4.82 4.21 -13.52
C GLU A 68 -5.73 3.57 -12.49
N LEU A 69 -7.03 3.52 -12.79
CA LEU A 69 -7.98 2.91 -11.86
C LEU A 69 -7.71 1.42 -11.73
N GLN A 70 -7.41 0.75 -12.84
CA GLN A 70 -7.13 -0.67 -12.79
C GLN A 70 -5.88 -0.96 -11.98
N GLU A 71 -4.85 -0.15 -12.14
CA GLU A 71 -3.63 -0.33 -11.36
C GLU A 71 -3.87 -0.10 -9.89
N LEU A 72 -4.73 0.86 -9.56
CA LEU A 72 -5.06 1.11 -8.17
C LEU A 72 -5.73 -0.11 -7.54
N ILE A 73 -6.65 -0.72 -8.26
CA ILE A 73 -7.31 -1.93 -7.77
C ILE A 73 -6.28 -3.04 -7.57
N GLU A 74 -5.40 -3.23 -8.55
CA GLU A 74 -4.40 -4.28 -8.46
C GLU A 74 -3.40 -4.04 -7.36
N LEU A 75 -3.12 -2.79 -7.07
CA LEU A 75 -2.20 -2.43 -6.00
C LEU A 75 -2.67 -3.00 -4.66
N PHE A 76 -3.97 -3.03 -4.45
CA PHE A 76 -4.54 -3.50 -3.20
C PHE A 76 -5.24 -4.85 -3.34
N ALA A 77 -4.86 -5.63 -4.37
CA ALA A 77 -5.47 -6.94 -4.58
C ALA A 77 -5.23 -7.88 -3.40
N ASP A 78 -4.14 -7.67 -2.66
CA ASP A 78 -3.83 -8.53 -1.51
C ASP A 78 -4.41 -8.01 -0.20
N TYR A 79 -5.20 -6.95 -0.25
CA TYR A 79 -5.70 -6.35 0.99
C TYR A 79 -6.63 -7.28 1.74
N ASP A 80 -7.44 -8.05 1.03
CA ASP A 80 -8.32 -9.02 1.69
C ASP A 80 -7.53 -10.08 2.42
N ASP A 81 -6.44 -10.54 1.83
CA ASP A 81 -5.56 -11.49 2.50
C ASP A 81 -4.95 -10.87 3.76
N PHE A 82 -4.62 -9.60 3.69
CA PHE A 82 -4.09 -8.89 4.85
C PHE A 82 -5.15 -8.84 5.96
N GLU A 83 -6.39 -8.50 5.61
CA GLU A 83 -7.44 -8.37 6.61
C GLU A 83 -7.78 -9.70 7.26
N THR A 84 -7.73 -10.77 6.49
CA THR A 84 -8.08 -12.09 7.01
C THR A 84 -6.91 -12.79 7.68
N GLY A 85 -5.74 -12.17 7.68
CA GLY A 85 -4.56 -12.75 8.30
C GLY A 85 -3.80 -13.73 7.45
N LYS A 86 -4.20 -13.90 6.19
CA LYS A 86 -3.50 -14.81 5.29
C LYS A 86 -2.19 -14.25 4.78
N LEU A 87 -2.12 -12.93 4.67
CA LEU A 87 -0.91 -12.27 4.21
C LEU A 87 0.02 -12.07 5.41
N LYS A 88 1.20 -12.64 5.34
CA LYS A 88 2.15 -12.53 6.44
C LYS A 88 3.04 -11.32 6.27
N LEU A 89 3.05 -10.48 7.28
CA LEU A 89 3.86 -9.28 7.31
C LEU A 89 4.71 -9.31 8.58
N GLY A 90 5.76 -8.48 8.57
CA GLY A 90 6.59 -8.35 9.75
C GLY A 90 7.65 -9.39 9.88
N GLY A 91 7.73 -10.31 8.95
CA GLY A 91 8.80 -11.29 8.96
C GLY A 91 10.07 -10.72 8.42
N PRO A 92 11.14 -11.53 8.41
CA PRO A 92 12.42 -11.05 7.88
C PRO A 92 12.30 -10.79 6.38
N LEU A 93 12.38 -9.53 6.02
CA LEU A 93 12.24 -9.15 4.62
C LEU A 93 13.42 -9.58 3.78
N SER A 94 14.57 -9.63 4.41
CA SER A 94 15.78 -9.98 3.68
C SER A 94 15.76 -11.41 3.19
N GLY A 95 14.95 -12.24 3.74
CA GLY A 95 14.88 -13.63 3.33
C GLY A 95 14.07 -13.85 2.10
N GLN A 96 13.56 -12.84 1.58
CA GLN A 96 12.73 -12.98 0.47
C GLN A 96 13.40 -12.77 -0.79
N ARG A 97 13.71 -12.68 -0.95
CA ARG A 97 13.84 -12.46 -2.15
C ARG A 97 14.55 -12.87 -2.79
N ARG A 98 14.29 -13.24 -2.88
CA ARG A 98 14.92 -13.71 -3.31
C ARG A 98 15.03 -13.92 -3.82
#